data_84368594be47f03f0f6117ee6e2fe198
#
_entry.id   84368594be47f03f0f6117ee6e2fe198
#
_cell.length_a   1.000
_cell.length_b   1.000
_cell.length_c   1.000
_cell.angle_alpha   90.00
_cell.angle_beta   90.00
_cell.angle_gamma   90.00
#
_symmetry.space_group_name_H-M   'P 1'
#
loop_
_entity.id
_entity.type
_entity.pdbx_description
1 polymer ?
#
loop_
_entity_poly.entity_id
_entity_poly.type
_entity_poly.pdbx_seq_one_letter_code
_entity_poly.pdbx_strand_id
1 'polypeptide(L)'
;MRIIAIEEHFSLPSRTVSNPVILERSRVRLKHDLIAEGLDLDTSRIAAMNAAGITMQVLSCTALQVLDAEAAVPAARETNDTAYAAIQRHPDRFSAFAALPTADPAASVREFERAVSELGFKGAMIANHTRGDYMDDKKFWPIFECAEGLDVPIYLHPSAPHPLAMQAYFKGFEDIATAPWGYAMDTATHFMRLVFAGVFDAFPRLKIILGHYGEGLPFWITRTNAHTAYNVKKRGLKYEYKDYVANHLWVTCSGHFNEPAFLCTMLAMGIDKIMFAVDWPFEDNQAAVDYLLRLPVSEADRARVAHGNVEALLKL
;
A
#
# COMPACT_ATOMS: atom_id res chain seq x y z
N MET A 1 1.24 -24.31 -3.91
CA MET A 1 0.24 -23.25 -4.13
C MET A 1 0.98 -22.04 -4.69
N ARG A 2 0.41 -21.33 -5.67
CA ARG A 2 0.96 -20.04 -6.12
C ARG A 2 0.82 -19.00 -5.00
N ILE A 3 1.82 -18.15 -4.81
CA ILE A 3 1.81 -17.08 -3.80
C ILE A 3 2.30 -15.80 -4.47
N ILE A 4 1.47 -14.74 -4.43
CA ILE A 4 1.79 -13.42 -4.98
C ILE A 4 1.73 -12.41 -3.83
N ALA A 5 2.83 -11.72 -3.57
CA ALA A 5 2.95 -10.70 -2.54
C ALA A 5 2.96 -9.29 -3.17
N ILE A 6 2.25 -8.31 -2.59
CA ILE A 6 1.99 -7.04 -3.27
C ILE A 6 2.40 -5.77 -2.51
N GLU A 7 3.16 -5.87 -1.46
CA GLU A 7 3.72 -4.74 -0.71
C GLU A 7 5.21 -4.99 -0.49
N GLU A 8 5.94 -5.02 -1.63
CA GLU A 8 7.30 -5.54 -1.66
C GLU A 8 8.25 -4.41 -2.08
N HIS A 9 8.83 -3.77 -1.08
CA HIS A 9 9.57 -2.54 -1.29
C HIS A 9 10.97 -2.76 -1.84
N PHE A 10 11.43 -1.78 -2.59
CA PHE A 10 12.83 -1.64 -2.99
C PHE A 10 13.32 -0.22 -2.79
N SER A 11 14.62 -0.06 -2.80
CA SER A 11 15.32 1.21 -2.66
C SER A 11 16.19 1.47 -3.88
N LEU A 12 16.58 2.73 -4.05
CA LEU A 12 17.58 3.14 -5.02
C LEU A 12 18.88 3.56 -4.29
N PRO A 13 20.06 3.44 -4.90
CA PRO A 13 21.29 3.92 -4.29
C PRO A 13 21.23 5.40 -3.87
N SER A 14 20.48 6.20 -4.62
CA SER A 14 20.24 7.62 -4.35
C SER A 14 19.23 7.86 -3.20
N ARG A 15 18.44 6.84 -2.82
CA ARG A 15 17.32 6.94 -1.87
C ARG A 15 17.12 5.64 -1.10
N THR A 16 17.88 5.45 -0.05
CA THR A 16 17.74 4.32 0.87
C THR A 16 16.99 4.71 2.13
N VAL A 17 16.55 3.72 2.91
CA VAL A 17 15.99 3.93 4.25
C VAL A 17 17.04 4.64 5.11
N SER A 18 16.66 5.77 5.70
CA SER A 18 17.56 6.58 6.53
C SER A 18 17.05 6.79 7.96
N ASN A 19 15.83 6.36 8.29
CA ASN A 19 15.29 6.50 9.66
C ASN A 19 16.02 5.53 10.60
N PRO A 20 16.78 6.05 11.61
CA PRO A 20 17.61 5.21 12.49
C PRO A 20 16.78 4.26 13.37
N VAL A 21 15.55 4.63 13.72
CA VAL A 21 14.65 3.77 14.52
C VAL A 21 14.22 2.56 13.68
N ILE A 22 13.90 2.77 12.41
CA ILE A 22 13.51 1.68 11.50
C ILE A 22 14.70 0.76 11.25
N LEU A 23 15.88 1.31 10.95
CA LEU A 23 17.10 0.55 10.70
C LEU A 23 17.49 -0.32 11.91
N GLU A 24 17.51 0.27 13.10
CA GLU A 24 17.87 -0.47 14.32
C GLU A 24 16.85 -1.54 14.68
N ARG A 25 15.55 -1.24 14.57
CA ARG A 25 14.48 -2.20 14.80
C ARG A 25 14.60 -3.42 13.88
N SER A 26 14.85 -3.21 12.61
CA SER A 26 14.98 -4.29 11.63
C SER A 26 16.25 -5.11 11.89
N ARG A 27 17.37 -4.46 12.20
CA ARG A 27 18.61 -5.15 12.55
C ARG A 27 18.43 -6.08 13.77
N VAL A 28 17.72 -5.62 14.80
CA VAL A 28 17.51 -6.40 16.03
C VAL A 28 16.48 -7.51 15.84
N ARG A 29 15.34 -7.20 15.19
CA ARG A 29 14.20 -8.11 15.07
C ARG A 29 14.39 -9.15 13.98
N LEU A 30 14.85 -8.73 12.79
CA LEU A 30 14.96 -9.60 11.61
C LEU A 30 16.39 -10.10 11.37
N LYS A 31 17.39 -9.44 11.94
CA LYS A 31 18.81 -9.67 11.64
C LYS A 31 19.17 -9.44 10.16
N HIS A 32 18.41 -8.58 9.50
CA HIS A 32 18.54 -8.25 8.08
C HIS A 32 19.30 -6.94 7.89
N ASP A 33 19.99 -6.81 6.77
CA ASP A 33 20.50 -5.55 6.24
C ASP A 33 19.46 -4.94 5.28
N LEU A 34 18.56 -4.13 5.85
CA LEU A 34 17.49 -3.47 5.10
C LEU A 34 17.96 -2.70 3.86
N ILE A 35 19.16 -2.09 3.96
CA ILE A 35 19.69 -1.29 2.86
C ILE A 35 20.13 -2.22 1.74
N ALA A 36 20.92 -3.24 2.04
CA ALA A 36 21.39 -4.19 1.04
C ALA A 36 20.23 -4.94 0.38
N GLU A 37 19.27 -5.41 1.16
CA GLU A 37 18.10 -6.15 0.65
C GLU A 37 17.14 -5.27 -0.13
N GLY A 38 16.96 -4.02 0.27
CA GLY A 38 16.16 -3.06 -0.48
C GLY A 38 16.77 -2.69 -1.83
N LEU A 39 18.09 -2.71 -1.96
CA LEU A 39 18.81 -2.42 -3.20
C LEU A 39 18.85 -3.61 -4.17
N ASP A 40 18.70 -4.84 -3.69
CA ASP A 40 18.79 -6.02 -4.54
C ASP A 40 17.43 -6.36 -5.17
N LEU A 41 17.35 -6.23 -6.47
CA LEU A 41 16.23 -6.67 -7.32
C LEU A 41 16.63 -7.86 -8.20
N ASP A 42 17.53 -8.71 -7.72
CA ASP A 42 18.06 -9.82 -8.47
C ASP A 42 18.35 -11.05 -7.56
N THR A 43 19.58 -11.36 -7.36
CA THR A 43 20.05 -12.67 -6.86
C THR A 43 19.56 -13.00 -5.45
N SER A 44 19.81 -12.14 -4.44
CA SER A 44 19.45 -12.46 -3.06
C SER A 44 17.94 -12.36 -2.83
N ARG A 45 17.27 -11.40 -3.48
CA ARG A 45 15.83 -11.27 -3.41
C ARG A 45 15.11 -12.47 -4.00
N ILE A 46 15.52 -12.92 -5.20
CA ILE A 46 14.98 -14.14 -5.83
C ILE A 46 15.25 -15.38 -4.97
N ALA A 47 16.45 -15.49 -4.37
CA ALA A 47 16.77 -16.59 -3.47
C ALA A 47 15.86 -16.60 -2.22
N ALA A 48 15.62 -15.44 -1.59
CA ALA A 48 14.72 -15.29 -0.45
C ALA A 48 13.26 -15.64 -0.82
N MET A 49 12.78 -15.20 -1.97
CA MET A 49 11.46 -15.58 -2.50
C MET A 49 11.36 -17.11 -2.70
N ASN A 50 12.39 -17.73 -3.29
CA ASN A 50 12.42 -19.17 -3.52
C ASN A 50 12.41 -19.98 -2.22
N ALA A 51 13.19 -19.55 -1.24
CA ALA A 51 13.26 -20.19 0.08
C ALA A 51 11.89 -20.22 0.78
N ALA A 52 11.13 -19.12 0.68
CA ALA A 52 9.80 -19.01 1.26
C ALA A 52 8.67 -19.55 0.36
N GLY A 53 8.94 -19.89 -0.90
CA GLY A 53 7.93 -20.36 -1.85
C GLY A 53 7.06 -19.25 -2.45
N ILE A 54 7.50 -17.99 -2.41
CA ILE A 54 6.82 -16.85 -3.04
C ILE A 54 7.07 -16.90 -4.56
N THR A 55 5.99 -16.96 -5.32
CA THR A 55 6.06 -17.07 -6.79
C THR A 55 6.35 -15.73 -7.44
N MET A 56 5.68 -14.65 -6.99
CA MET A 56 5.80 -13.31 -7.56
C MET A 56 5.73 -12.24 -6.48
N GLN A 57 6.47 -11.18 -6.67
CA GLN A 57 6.37 -9.94 -5.88
C GLN A 57 5.95 -8.78 -6.77
N VAL A 58 5.00 -7.96 -6.30
CA VAL A 58 4.68 -6.67 -6.91
C VAL A 58 5.52 -5.60 -6.22
N LEU A 59 6.53 -5.11 -6.95
CA LEU A 59 7.53 -4.16 -6.45
C LEU A 59 6.93 -2.78 -6.20
N SER A 60 7.43 -2.07 -5.20
CA SER A 60 7.00 -0.72 -4.87
C SER A 60 8.12 0.11 -4.24
N CYS A 61 8.00 1.43 -4.32
CA CYS A 61 8.91 2.36 -3.66
C CYS A 61 8.12 3.56 -3.12
N THR A 62 8.33 3.91 -1.85
CA THR A 62 7.49 4.87 -1.12
C THR A 62 8.16 6.21 -0.79
N ALA A 63 9.40 6.44 -1.22
CA ALA A 63 10.23 7.53 -0.71
C ALA A 63 10.08 8.89 -1.42
N LEU A 64 9.04 9.11 -2.25
CA LEU A 64 8.95 10.31 -3.10
C LEU A 64 8.15 11.48 -2.49
N GLN A 65 7.23 11.20 -1.55
CA GLN A 65 6.24 12.18 -1.07
C GLN A 65 6.82 13.32 -0.23
N VAL A 66 8.06 13.17 0.22
CA VAL A 66 8.79 14.21 0.96
C VAL A 66 9.52 15.19 0.04
N LEU A 67 9.71 14.82 -1.23
CA LEU A 67 10.42 15.62 -2.23
C LEU A 67 9.56 16.79 -2.72
N ASP A 68 10.21 17.87 -3.15
CA ASP A 68 9.53 18.90 -3.94
C ASP A 68 9.32 18.43 -5.40
N ALA A 69 8.60 19.22 -6.19
CA ALA A 69 8.24 18.83 -7.55
C ALA A 69 9.48 18.66 -8.46
N GLU A 70 10.51 19.51 -8.29
CA GLU A 70 11.74 19.49 -9.10
C GLU A 70 12.51 18.17 -8.88
N ALA A 71 12.63 17.72 -7.64
CA ALA A 71 13.31 16.49 -7.30
C ALA A 71 12.43 15.24 -7.51
N ALA A 72 11.10 15.34 -7.27
CA ALA A 72 10.19 14.19 -7.32
C ALA A 72 10.01 13.65 -8.74
N VAL A 73 9.93 14.52 -9.75
CA VAL A 73 9.65 14.10 -11.14
C VAL A 73 10.76 13.20 -11.70
N PRO A 74 12.04 13.58 -11.72
CA PRO A 74 13.09 12.68 -12.17
C PRO A 74 13.25 11.45 -11.28
N ALA A 75 13.01 11.59 -9.98
CA ALA A 75 13.06 10.49 -9.02
C ALA A 75 12.00 9.42 -9.29
N ALA A 76 10.77 9.79 -9.60
CA ALA A 76 9.71 8.87 -9.97
C ALA A 76 10.06 8.08 -11.22
N ARG A 77 10.56 8.77 -12.24
CA ARG A 77 10.97 8.14 -13.48
C ARG A 77 12.11 7.13 -13.28
N GLU A 78 13.18 7.53 -12.57
CA GLU A 78 14.29 6.64 -12.22
C GLU A 78 13.80 5.40 -11.47
N THR A 79 12.88 5.58 -10.51
CA THR A 79 12.29 4.49 -9.72
C THR A 79 11.52 3.51 -10.62
N ASN A 80 10.65 4.02 -11.47
CA ASN A 80 9.83 3.17 -12.35
C ASN A 80 10.68 2.48 -13.42
N ASP A 81 11.67 3.15 -14.00
CA ASP A 81 12.60 2.54 -14.96
C ASP A 81 13.44 1.44 -14.31
N THR A 82 13.85 1.61 -13.03
CA THR A 82 14.56 0.58 -12.26
C THR A 82 13.69 -0.66 -12.03
N ALA A 83 12.44 -0.48 -11.59
CA ALA A 83 11.50 -1.59 -11.43
C ALA A 83 11.21 -2.29 -12.76
N TYR A 84 11.03 -1.53 -13.83
CA TYR A 84 10.82 -2.08 -15.17
C TYR A 84 12.01 -2.93 -15.64
N ALA A 85 13.23 -2.45 -15.42
CA ALA A 85 14.45 -3.22 -15.75
C ALA A 85 14.52 -4.54 -14.95
N ALA A 86 14.07 -4.57 -13.69
CA ALA A 86 13.98 -5.80 -12.92
C ALA A 86 12.92 -6.76 -13.48
N ILE A 87 11.75 -6.25 -13.86
CA ILE A 87 10.70 -7.04 -14.51
C ILE A 87 11.19 -7.64 -15.83
N GLN A 88 11.93 -6.88 -16.65
CA GLN A 88 12.47 -7.39 -17.91
C GLN A 88 13.48 -8.53 -17.69
N ARG A 89 14.24 -8.54 -16.61
CA ARG A 89 15.15 -9.64 -16.25
C ARG A 89 14.40 -10.84 -15.68
N HIS A 90 13.31 -10.63 -14.95
CA HIS A 90 12.57 -11.66 -14.23
C HIS A 90 11.05 -11.51 -14.41
N PRO A 91 10.51 -11.67 -15.64
CA PRO A 91 9.10 -11.34 -15.96
C PRO A 91 8.09 -12.22 -15.21
N ASP A 92 8.48 -13.45 -14.86
CA ASP A 92 7.63 -14.38 -14.11
C ASP A 92 7.71 -14.18 -12.57
N ARG A 93 8.61 -13.30 -12.10
CA ARG A 93 8.88 -13.13 -10.69
C ARG A 93 8.48 -11.74 -10.18
N PHE A 94 8.45 -10.72 -11.04
CA PHE A 94 8.16 -9.36 -10.66
C PHE A 94 7.05 -8.75 -11.51
N SER A 95 6.25 -7.93 -10.84
CA SER A 95 5.42 -6.87 -11.39
C SER A 95 5.67 -5.62 -10.58
N ALA A 96 4.98 -4.49 -10.82
CA ALA A 96 5.22 -3.28 -10.04
C ALA A 96 3.97 -2.39 -9.89
N PHE A 97 3.97 -1.58 -8.83
CA PHE A 97 3.21 -0.36 -8.70
C PHE A 97 4.07 0.84 -9.08
N ALA A 98 3.48 1.81 -9.78
CA ALA A 98 4.15 3.05 -10.14
C ALA A 98 4.43 3.91 -8.91
N ALA A 99 5.63 4.45 -8.83
CA ALA A 99 5.95 5.56 -7.95
C ALA A 99 5.57 6.86 -8.67
N LEU A 100 4.83 7.76 -7.99
CA LEU A 100 4.30 8.98 -8.56
C LEU A 100 4.91 10.22 -7.90
N PRO A 101 5.26 11.26 -8.67
CA PRO A 101 5.76 12.53 -8.13
C PRO A 101 4.61 13.43 -7.66
N THR A 102 3.92 13.05 -6.58
CA THR A 102 2.67 13.69 -6.13
C THR A 102 2.80 15.17 -5.76
N ALA A 103 4.01 15.68 -5.57
CA ALA A 103 4.28 17.11 -5.47
C ALA A 103 3.97 17.90 -6.77
N ASP A 104 3.89 17.21 -7.93
CA ASP A 104 3.38 17.72 -9.21
C ASP A 104 2.27 16.78 -9.71
N PRO A 105 1.00 17.08 -9.44
CA PRO A 105 -0.11 16.23 -9.88
C PRO A 105 -0.20 16.02 -11.39
N ALA A 106 0.16 17.02 -12.20
CA ALA A 106 0.13 16.87 -13.65
C ALA A 106 1.24 15.94 -14.16
N ALA A 107 2.45 16.03 -13.58
CA ALA A 107 3.51 15.09 -13.86
C ALA A 107 3.17 13.68 -13.36
N SER A 108 2.44 13.56 -12.23
CA SER A 108 1.96 12.28 -11.71
C SER A 108 1.03 11.58 -12.68
N VAL A 109 0.10 12.28 -13.29
CA VAL A 109 -0.80 11.70 -14.30
C VAL A 109 0.01 11.18 -15.49
N ARG A 110 0.91 11.98 -16.05
CA ARG A 110 1.75 11.55 -17.18
C ARG A 110 2.61 10.33 -16.88
N GLU A 111 3.22 10.30 -15.69
CA GLU A 111 4.05 9.17 -15.28
C GLU A 111 3.22 7.93 -14.96
N PHE A 112 2.01 8.10 -14.43
CA PHE A 112 1.09 7.00 -14.18
C PHE A 112 0.63 6.35 -15.49
N GLU A 113 0.20 7.17 -16.47
CA GLU A 113 -0.15 6.70 -17.80
C GLU A 113 1.01 5.94 -18.46
N ARG A 114 2.22 6.49 -18.39
CA ARG A 114 3.43 5.82 -18.92
C ARG A 114 3.67 4.48 -18.21
N ALA A 115 3.65 4.48 -16.90
CA ALA A 115 3.96 3.28 -16.11
C ALA A 115 2.98 2.13 -16.40
N VAL A 116 1.68 2.43 -16.52
CA VAL A 116 0.67 1.39 -16.78
C VAL A 116 0.65 1.00 -18.26
N SER A 117 0.64 1.98 -19.18
CA SER A 117 0.42 1.70 -20.61
C SER A 117 1.66 1.25 -21.35
N GLU A 118 2.86 1.73 -20.95
CA GLU A 118 4.11 1.41 -21.64
C GLU A 118 4.97 0.41 -20.87
N LEU A 119 5.01 0.50 -19.52
CA LEU A 119 5.81 -0.40 -18.68
C LEU A 119 5.04 -1.60 -18.15
N GLY A 120 3.69 -1.61 -18.29
CA GLY A 120 2.83 -2.73 -17.89
C GLY A 120 2.59 -2.83 -16.38
N PHE A 121 2.80 -1.74 -15.61
CA PHE A 121 2.57 -1.71 -14.17
C PHE A 121 1.09 -1.87 -13.82
N LYS A 122 0.80 -2.32 -12.61
CA LYS A 122 -0.53 -2.79 -12.19
C LYS A 122 -1.29 -1.82 -11.28
N GLY A 123 -0.84 -0.59 -11.20
CA GLY A 123 -1.39 0.47 -10.36
C GLY A 123 -0.31 1.42 -9.91
N ALA A 124 -0.59 2.20 -8.88
CA ALA A 124 0.39 3.08 -8.25
C ALA A 124 0.44 2.86 -6.74
N MET A 125 1.60 3.07 -6.12
CA MET A 125 1.73 3.16 -4.68
C MET A 125 2.06 4.59 -4.27
N ILE A 126 1.25 5.15 -3.37
CA ILE A 126 1.39 6.51 -2.85
C ILE A 126 1.57 6.42 -1.33
N ALA A 127 2.65 6.96 -0.82
CA ALA A 127 2.88 7.02 0.62
C ALA A 127 2.13 8.21 1.23
N ASN A 128 1.04 7.92 1.87
CA ASN A 128 0.19 8.79 2.66
C ASN A 128 0.08 10.26 2.14
N HIS A 129 0.46 11.28 2.91
CA HIS A 129 0.37 12.68 2.51
C HIS A 129 1.59 13.17 1.73
N THR A 130 1.42 14.14 0.85
CA THR A 130 2.49 14.82 0.12
C THR A 130 2.84 16.13 0.84
N ARG A 131 3.92 16.13 1.64
CA ARG A 131 4.40 17.31 2.38
C ARG A 131 3.32 17.98 3.25
N GLY A 132 2.42 17.18 3.83
CA GLY A 132 1.30 17.63 4.65
C GLY A 132 -0.04 17.75 3.92
N ASP A 133 -0.08 17.64 2.59
CA ASP A 133 -1.34 17.66 1.84
C ASP A 133 -1.84 16.23 1.59
N TYR A 134 -3.04 15.94 2.03
CA TYR A 134 -3.70 14.66 1.78
C TYR A 134 -4.36 14.63 0.40
N MET A 135 -4.51 13.44 -0.16
CA MET A 135 -5.02 13.22 -1.51
C MET A 135 -6.52 13.59 -1.69
N ASP A 136 -7.24 13.90 -0.60
CA ASP A 136 -8.61 14.44 -0.67
C ASP A 136 -8.69 15.87 -1.23
N ASP A 137 -7.56 16.61 -1.25
CA ASP A 137 -7.48 17.90 -1.94
C ASP A 137 -7.69 17.71 -3.44
N LYS A 138 -8.55 18.55 -4.04
CA LYS A 138 -8.94 18.48 -5.45
C LYS A 138 -7.78 18.59 -6.43
N LYS A 139 -6.65 19.15 -6.05
CA LYS A 139 -5.45 19.21 -6.89
C LYS A 139 -4.92 17.83 -7.26
N PHE A 140 -5.18 16.81 -6.42
CA PHE A 140 -4.77 15.41 -6.66
C PHE A 140 -5.81 14.59 -7.42
N TRP A 141 -7.05 15.07 -7.56
CA TRP A 141 -8.14 14.33 -8.20
C TRP A 141 -7.85 13.85 -9.63
N PRO A 142 -7.07 14.56 -10.46
CA PRO A 142 -6.64 14.03 -11.76
C PRO A 142 -5.88 12.69 -11.69
N ILE A 143 -5.22 12.39 -10.56
CA ILE A 143 -4.55 11.09 -10.34
C ILE A 143 -5.59 9.98 -10.15
N PHE A 144 -6.69 10.25 -9.46
CA PHE A 144 -7.81 9.31 -9.30
C PHE A 144 -8.56 9.08 -10.60
N GLU A 145 -8.78 10.13 -11.37
CA GLU A 145 -9.37 10.05 -12.71
C GLU A 145 -8.53 9.16 -13.63
N CYS A 146 -7.22 9.34 -13.62
CA CYS A 146 -6.26 8.51 -14.36
C CYS A 146 -6.34 7.04 -13.90
N ALA A 147 -6.30 6.76 -12.59
CA ALA A 147 -6.41 5.41 -12.04
C ALA A 147 -7.71 4.71 -12.47
N GLU A 148 -8.84 5.42 -12.37
CA GLU A 148 -10.15 4.92 -12.80
C GLU A 148 -10.20 4.68 -14.31
N GLY A 149 -9.65 5.58 -15.11
CA GLY A 149 -9.57 5.48 -16.56
C GLY A 149 -8.74 4.29 -17.04
N LEU A 150 -7.63 4.03 -16.39
CA LEU A 150 -6.74 2.88 -16.64
C LEU A 150 -7.27 1.57 -16.03
N ASP A 151 -8.30 1.63 -15.19
CA ASP A 151 -8.89 0.52 -14.44
C ASP A 151 -7.85 -0.24 -13.59
N VAL A 152 -7.01 0.52 -12.86
CA VAL A 152 -5.99 0.02 -11.94
C VAL A 152 -6.16 0.62 -10.55
N PRO A 153 -5.73 -0.07 -9.46
CA PRO A 153 -5.84 0.46 -8.11
C PRO A 153 -4.73 1.47 -7.77
N ILE A 154 -5.00 2.26 -6.72
CA ILE A 154 -3.99 2.99 -5.97
C ILE A 154 -3.78 2.28 -4.63
N TYR A 155 -2.55 1.89 -4.33
CA TYR A 155 -2.13 1.44 -3.02
C TYR A 155 -1.75 2.67 -2.18
N LEU A 156 -2.50 2.93 -1.13
CA LEU A 156 -2.21 4.00 -0.18
C LEU A 156 -1.39 3.40 0.98
N HIS A 157 -0.09 3.64 0.94
CA HIS A 157 0.88 3.09 1.89
C HIS A 157 1.14 4.06 3.03
N PRO A 158 1.36 3.60 4.27
CA PRO A 158 1.71 4.46 5.38
C PRO A 158 3.06 5.18 5.20
N SER A 159 3.15 6.33 5.83
CA SER A 159 4.40 7.08 6.01
C SER A 159 4.38 7.78 7.36
N ALA A 160 5.42 8.57 7.66
CA ALA A 160 5.40 9.40 8.85
C ALA A 160 4.10 10.23 8.91
N PRO A 161 3.40 10.27 10.06
CA PRO A 161 2.19 11.05 10.22
C PRO A 161 2.37 12.53 9.85
N HIS A 162 1.26 13.18 9.52
CA HIS A 162 1.24 14.61 9.22
C HIS A 162 2.05 15.41 10.26
N PRO A 163 2.86 16.41 9.85
CA PRO A 163 3.74 17.16 10.77
C PRO A 163 3.05 17.72 12.01
N LEU A 164 1.79 18.16 11.89
CA LEU A 164 1.01 18.62 13.05
C LEU A 164 0.62 17.46 13.98
N ALA A 165 0.33 16.29 13.45
CA ALA A 165 0.05 15.10 14.26
C ALA A 165 1.33 14.62 14.98
N MET A 166 2.47 14.65 14.29
CA MET A 166 3.78 14.39 14.91
C MET A 166 4.03 15.30 16.10
N GLN A 167 3.79 16.59 15.94
CA GLN A 167 3.98 17.57 17.02
C GLN A 167 2.98 17.39 18.17
N ALA A 168 1.70 17.08 17.85
CA ALA A 168 0.64 17.03 18.86
C ALA A 168 0.59 15.71 19.62
N TYR A 169 0.83 14.58 18.94
CA TYR A 169 0.62 13.25 19.53
C TYR A 169 1.91 12.49 19.81
N PHE A 170 2.99 12.77 19.08
CA PHE A 170 4.19 11.93 19.11
C PHE A 170 5.45 12.66 19.59
N LYS A 171 5.36 13.94 19.98
CA LYS A 171 6.52 14.66 20.55
C LYS A 171 7.01 13.99 21.82
N GLY A 172 8.24 13.45 21.78
CA GLY A 172 8.83 12.65 22.85
C GLY A 172 8.45 11.16 22.84
N PHE A 173 7.68 10.73 21.82
CA PHE A 173 7.23 9.37 21.58
C PHE A 173 7.34 9.01 20.10
N GLU A 174 8.40 9.48 19.45
CA GLU A 174 8.61 9.32 17.99
C GLU A 174 8.77 7.86 17.58
N ASP A 175 9.17 6.99 18.51
CA ASP A 175 9.29 5.56 18.32
C ASP A 175 7.96 4.86 18.02
N ILE A 176 6.84 5.34 18.58
CA ILE A 176 5.51 4.82 18.27
C ILE A 176 4.83 5.53 17.09
N ALA A 177 5.42 6.58 16.55
CA ALA A 177 4.89 7.30 15.37
C ALA A 177 5.06 6.54 14.05
N THR A 178 5.80 5.43 14.05
CA THR A 178 6.02 4.55 12.89
C THR A 178 5.04 3.37 12.89
N ALA A 179 5.46 2.21 12.42
CA ALA A 179 4.64 0.99 12.33
C ALA A 179 3.92 0.56 13.64
N PRO A 180 4.40 0.85 14.87
CA PRO A 180 3.64 0.48 16.07
C PRO A 180 2.24 1.11 16.15
N TRP A 181 2.08 2.38 15.70
CA TRP A 181 0.79 3.07 15.79
C TRP A 181 0.58 4.21 14.81
N GLY A 182 1.56 5.13 14.68
CA GLY A 182 1.37 6.38 13.96
C GLY A 182 1.02 6.21 12.49
N TYR A 183 1.60 5.21 11.84
CA TYR A 183 1.31 4.86 10.45
C TYR A 183 -0.15 4.48 10.26
N ALA A 184 -0.66 3.57 11.09
CA ALA A 184 -2.04 3.13 11.00
C ALA A 184 -3.02 4.27 11.22
N MET A 185 -2.80 5.07 12.27
CA MET A 185 -3.67 6.20 12.61
C MET A 185 -3.80 7.20 11.45
N ASP A 186 -2.67 7.58 10.84
CA ASP A 186 -2.66 8.62 9.80
C ASP A 186 -3.22 8.09 8.46
N THR A 187 -2.86 6.86 8.07
CA THR A 187 -3.33 6.24 6.82
C THR A 187 -4.81 5.90 6.87
N ALA A 188 -5.32 5.37 8.00
CA ALA A 188 -6.75 5.17 8.20
C ALA A 188 -7.53 6.49 8.11
N THR A 189 -7.00 7.55 8.72
CA THR A 189 -7.57 8.90 8.62
C THR A 189 -7.59 9.38 7.17
N HIS A 190 -6.53 9.15 6.41
CA HIS A 190 -6.47 9.52 4.99
C HIS A 190 -7.57 8.84 4.17
N PHE A 191 -7.76 7.51 4.30
CA PHE A 191 -8.86 6.83 3.62
C PHE A 191 -10.23 7.40 3.99
N MET A 192 -10.47 7.66 5.28
CA MET A 192 -11.72 8.31 5.72
C MET A 192 -11.88 9.70 5.09
N ARG A 193 -10.82 10.48 4.96
CA ARG A 193 -10.85 11.79 4.28
C ARG A 193 -11.27 11.65 2.82
N LEU A 194 -10.77 10.64 2.08
CA LEU A 194 -11.20 10.37 0.70
C LEU A 194 -12.71 10.11 0.62
N VAL A 195 -13.26 9.30 1.55
CA VAL A 195 -14.71 9.05 1.61
C VAL A 195 -15.47 10.36 1.84
N PHE A 196 -15.12 11.11 2.88
CA PHE A 196 -15.88 12.29 3.29
C PHE A 196 -15.63 13.53 2.43
N ALA A 197 -14.60 13.54 1.58
CA ALA A 197 -14.41 14.52 0.53
C ALA A 197 -15.24 14.25 -0.73
N GLY A 198 -15.85 13.04 -0.85
CA GLY A 198 -16.65 12.65 -2.02
C GLY A 198 -15.82 12.15 -3.19
N VAL A 199 -14.59 11.71 -2.97
CA VAL A 199 -13.70 11.17 -4.02
C VAL A 199 -14.37 9.99 -4.72
N PHE A 200 -14.94 9.06 -3.97
CA PHE A 200 -15.60 7.87 -4.54
C PHE A 200 -16.94 8.16 -5.22
N ASP A 201 -17.57 9.28 -4.89
CA ASP A 201 -18.76 9.75 -5.64
C ASP A 201 -18.38 10.35 -7.00
N ALA A 202 -17.22 10.97 -7.09
CA ALA A 202 -16.66 11.50 -8.33
C ALA A 202 -16.05 10.39 -9.20
N PHE A 203 -15.42 9.38 -8.58
CA PHE A 203 -14.73 8.27 -9.24
C PHE A 203 -15.28 6.93 -8.73
N PRO A 204 -16.47 6.50 -9.22
CA PRO A 204 -17.20 5.36 -8.66
C PRO A 204 -16.57 3.98 -8.94
N ARG A 205 -15.57 3.89 -9.82
CA ARG A 205 -14.81 2.65 -10.07
C ARG A 205 -13.42 2.66 -9.47
N LEU A 206 -13.02 3.75 -8.78
CA LEU A 206 -11.73 3.86 -8.13
C LEU A 206 -11.55 2.76 -7.08
N LYS A 207 -10.39 2.11 -7.09
CA LYS A 207 -10.01 1.02 -6.20
C LYS A 207 -8.83 1.48 -5.34
N ILE A 208 -8.96 1.34 -4.02
CA ILE A 208 -7.89 1.65 -3.06
C ILE A 208 -7.47 0.37 -2.35
N ILE A 209 -6.18 0.20 -2.18
CA ILE A 209 -5.59 -0.86 -1.36
C ILE A 209 -4.96 -0.21 -0.13
N LEU A 210 -5.19 -0.78 1.05
CA LEU A 210 -4.47 -0.46 2.28
C LEU A 210 -3.72 -1.69 2.79
N GLY A 211 -2.55 -1.48 3.34
CA GLY A 211 -1.77 -2.48 4.05
C GLY A 211 -2.37 -2.88 5.39
N HIS A 212 -1.67 -3.77 6.11
CA HIS A 212 -1.81 -4.04 7.54
C HIS A 212 -3.27 -4.27 7.99
N TYR A 213 -4.02 -5.06 7.20
CA TYR A 213 -5.47 -5.28 7.41
C TYR A 213 -6.29 -3.98 7.42
N GLY A 214 -5.93 -3.02 6.54
CA GLY A 214 -6.68 -1.77 6.39
C GLY A 214 -6.50 -0.82 7.58
N GLU A 215 -5.35 -0.88 8.24
CA GLU A 215 -4.94 0.06 9.29
C GLU A 215 -5.97 0.16 10.44
N GLY A 216 -6.60 -0.97 10.77
CA GLY A 216 -7.62 -1.07 11.80
C GLY A 216 -9.03 -0.61 11.40
N LEU A 217 -9.24 -0.08 10.20
CA LEU A 217 -10.57 0.34 9.72
C LEU A 217 -11.63 -0.77 9.81
N PRO A 218 -11.34 -2.05 9.47
CA PRO A 218 -12.34 -3.12 9.56
C PRO A 218 -12.98 -3.26 10.93
N PHE A 219 -12.21 -3.10 12.00
CA PHE A 219 -12.72 -3.10 13.38
C PHE A 219 -13.73 -1.98 13.65
N TRP A 220 -13.57 -0.83 12.97
CA TRP A 220 -14.37 0.37 13.22
C TRP A 220 -15.56 0.55 12.28
N ILE A 221 -15.72 -0.25 11.20
CA ILE A 221 -16.73 -0.02 10.14
C ILE A 221 -18.12 0.24 10.72
N THR A 222 -18.62 -0.65 11.57
CA THR A 222 -20.00 -0.56 12.12
C THR A 222 -20.18 0.70 12.97
N ARG A 223 -19.21 0.99 13.85
CA ARG A 223 -19.27 2.18 14.70
C ARG A 223 -19.19 3.46 13.87
N THR A 224 -18.22 3.52 12.95
CA THR A 224 -18.06 4.68 12.06
C THR A 224 -19.31 4.89 11.23
N ASN A 225 -19.89 3.84 10.64
CA ASN A 225 -21.12 3.95 9.86
C ASN A 225 -22.26 4.54 10.68
N ALA A 226 -22.50 4.03 11.89
CA ALA A 226 -23.57 4.51 12.75
C ALA A 226 -23.40 5.97 13.15
N HIS A 227 -22.19 6.40 13.46
CA HIS A 227 -21.91 7.76 13.95
C HIS A 227 -21.70 8.79 12.84
N THR A 228 -21.55 8.39 11.58
CA THR A 228 -21.36 9.29 10.45
C THR A 228 -22.57 9.44 9.53
N ALA A 229 -23.68 8.74 9.80
CA ALA A 229 -24.89 8.79 8.97
C ALA A 229 -25.41 10.22 8.74
N TYR A 230 -25.40 11.06 9.79
CA TYR A 230 -25.74 12.48 9.66
C TYR A 230 -24.75 13.24 8.76
N ASN A 231 -23.46 12.99 8.92
CA ASN A 231 -22.40 13.68 8.17
C ASN A 231 -22.43 13.28 6.68
N VAL A 232 -22.68 12.03 6.36
CA VAL A 232 -22.89 11.52 5.00
C VAL A 232 -24.00 12.35 4.31
N LYS A 233 -25.17 12.44 4.96
CA LYS A 233 -26.29 13.21 4.44
C LYS A 233 -25.98 14.70 4.32
N LYS A 234 -25.38 15.31 5.36
CA LYS A 234 -25.02 16.74 5.38
C LYS A 234 -24.02 17.11 4.26
N ARG A 235 -23.11 16.20 3.91
CA ARG A 235 -22.11 16.38 2.83
C ARG A 235 -22.66 16.06 1.45
N GLY A 236 -23.90 15.53 1.34
CA GLY A 236 -24.49 15.12 0.09
C GLY A 236 -23.86 13.88 -0.55
N LEU A 237 -23.24 13.03 0.28
CA LEU A 237 -22.64 11.78 -0.19
C LEU A 237 -23.73 10.79 -0.59
N LYS A 238 -23.47 9.98 -1.63
CA LYS A 238 -24.46 9.08 -2.25
C LYS A 238 -24.77 7.83 -1.42
N TYR A 239 -23.79 7.33 -0.66
CA TYR A 239 -23.86 6.05 0.04
C TYR A 239 -23.48 6.19 1.51
N GLU A 240 -23.77 5.17 2.32
CA GLU A 240 -23.28 5.08 3.70
C GLU A 240 -21.78 4.77 3.72
N TYR A 241 -21.10 5.08 4.84
CA TYR A 241 -19.66 4.82 4.99
C TYR A 241 -19.27 3.37 4.70
N LYS A 242 -20.06 2.39 5.21
CA LYS A 242 -19.81 0.97 4.98
C LYS A 242 -19.84 0.56 3.51
N ASP A 243 -20.68 1.24 2.69
CA ASP A 243 -20.82 0.93 1.28
C ASP A 243 -19.60 1.42 0.49
N TYR A 244 -19.02 2.56 0.87
CA TYR A 244 -17.75 3.01 0.31
C TYR A 244 -16.61 2.04 0.64
N VAL A 245 -16.54 1.55 1.90
CA VAL A 245 -15.56 0.53 2.27
C VAL A 245 -15.75 -0.73 1.44
N ALA A 246 -16.97 -1.25 1.34
CA ALA A 246 -17.27 -2.48 0.61
C ALA A 246 -16.94 -2.39 -0.90
N ASN A 247 -17.18 -1.22 -1.51
CA ASN A 247 -17.03 -1.06 -2.96
C ASN A 247 -15.62 -0.64 -3.39
N HIS A 248 -14.88 0.09 -2.54
CA HIS A 248 -13.65 0.76 -2.94
C HIS A 248 -12.40 0.32 -2.20
N LEU A 249 -12.51 -0.45 -1.10
CA LEU A 249 -11.37 -0.85 -0.28
C LEU A 249 -11.03 -2.34 -0.44
N TRP A 250 -9.76 -2.61 -0.71
CA TRP A 250 -9.08 -3.89 -0.56
C TRP A 250 -7.96 -3.76 0.47
N VAL A 251 -7.57 -4.86 1.09
CA VAL A 251 -6.54 -4.82 2.14
C VAL A 251 -5.53 -5.95 1.98
N THR A 252 -4.34 -5.76 2.54
CA THR A 252 -3.32 -6.80 2.62
C THR A 252 -3.01 -7.19 4.05
N CYS A 253 -2.38 -8.35 4.22
CA CYS A 253 -1.90 -8.80 5.54
C CYS A 253 -0.50 -8.30 5.89
N SER A 254 0.13 -7.48 5.03
CA SER A 254 1.52 -7.04 5.17
C SER A 254 1.88 -6.68 6.61
N GLY A 255 3.03 -7.18 7.09
CA GLY A 255 3.57 -6.85 8.40
C GLY A 255 2.68 -7.17 9.62
N HIS A 256 1.48 -7.71 9.41
CA HIS A 256 0.51 -7.95 10.48
C HIS A 256 0.05 -9.42 10.50
N PHE A 257 0.97 -10.34 10.79
CA PHE A 257 0.74 -11.79 10.77
C PHE A 257 0.00 -12.26 12.03
N ASN A 258 -1.29 -11.88 12.13
CA ASN A 258 -2.11 -12.02 13.34
C ASN A 258 -3.51 -12.55 12.97
N GLU A 259 -3.88 -13.74 13.47
CA GLU A 259 -5.19 -14.36 13.17
C GLU A 259 -6.40 -13.55 13.67
N PRO A 260 -6.43 -12.94 14.87
CA PRO A 260 -7.50 -12.05 15.28
C PRO A 260 -7.74 -10.88 14.30
N ALA A 261 -6.70 -10.26 13.77
CA ALA A 261 -6.84 -9.17 12.79
C ALA A 261 -7.39 -9.70 11.46
N PHE A 262 -6.92 -10.86 10.99
CA PHE A 262 -7.45 -11.53 9.82
C PHE A 262 -8.95 -11.85 9.97
N LEU A 263 -9.35 -12.50 11.09
CA LEU A 263 -10.73 -12.87 11.32
C LEU A 263 -11.65 -11.65 11.42
N CYS A 264 -11.21 -10.59 12.10
CA CYS A 264 -11.95 -9.33 12.16
C CYS A 264 -12.18 -8.77 10.74
N THR A 265 -11.13 -8.72 9.93
CA THR A 265 -11.18 -8.20 8.57
C THR A 265 -12.06 -9.06 7.67
N MET A 266 -11.90 -10.39 7.72
CA MET A 266 -12.71 -11.33 6.95
C MET A 266 -14.20 -11.23 7.28
N LEU A 267 -14.55 -11.12 8.56
CA LEU A 267 -15.94 -10.96 9.00
C LEU A 267 -16.55 -9.60 8.64
N ALA A 268 -15.73 -8.56 8.61
CA ALA A 268 -16.18 -7.19 8.33
C ALA A 268 -16.27 -6.87 6.84
N MET A 269 -15.36 -7.42 6.01
CA MET A 269 -15.19 -7.03 4.59
C MET A 269 -15.40 -8.20 3.62
N GLY A 270 -15.29 -9.44 4.07
CA GLY A 270 -15.29 -10.63 3.21
C GLY A 270 -13.88 -11.05 2.78
N ILE A 271 -13.74 -12.35 2.48
CA ILE A 271 -12.46 -12.97 2.10
C ILE A 271 -11.92 -12.42 0.77
N ASP A 272 -12.80 -12.03 -0.15
CA ASP A 272 -12.46 -11.53 -1.48
C ASP A 272 -11.79 -10.16 -1.47
N LYS A 273 -11.72 -9.49 -0.32
CA LYS A 273 -11.08 -8.19 -0.12
C LYS A 273 -9.68 -8.29 0.46
N ILE A 274 -9.22 -9.49 0.85
CA ILE A 274 -7.95 -9.69 1.55
C ILE A 274 -6.93 -10.30 0.57
N MET A 275 -5.75 -9.71 0.50
CA MET A 275 -4.65 -10.16 -0.35
C MET A 275 -3.39 -10.41 0.49
N PHE A 276 -2.52 -11.30 -0.01
CA PHE A 276 -1.25 -11.59 0.63
C PHE A 276 -0.20 -10.50 0.30
N ALA A 277 0.56 -10.11 1.30
CA ALA A 277 1.73 -9.25 1.20
C ALA A 277 2.68 -9.53 2.36
N VAL A 278 3.96 -9.23 2.19
CA VAL A 278 4.98 -9.40 3.23
C VAL A 278 5.32 -8.08 3.90
N ASP A 279 5.51 -7.02 3.16
CA ASP A 279 6.17 -5.76 3.53
C ASP A 279 7.72 -5.93 3.51
N TRP A 280 8.21 -6.71 2.51
CA TRP A 280 9.64 -6.88 2.31
C TRP A 280 10.34 -5.54 1.95
N PRO A 281 11.51 -5.24 2.49
CA PRO A 281 12.37 -6.03 3.38
C PRO A 281 12.12 -5.76 4.88
N PHE A 282 11.06 -5.06 5.25
CA PHE A 282 10.75 -4.71 6.65
C PHE A 282 10.22 -5.90 7.45
N GLU A 283 9.74 -6.94 6.78
CA GLU A 283 9.21 -8.18 7.33
C GLU A 283 9.83 -9.42 6.67
N ASP A 284 9.71 -10.56 7.34
CA ASP A 284 10.32 -11.82 6.91
C ASP A 284 9.39 -12.62 6.00
N ASN A 285 9.89 -13.01 4.82
CA ASN A 285 9.14 -13.79 3.82
C ASN A 285 8.64 -15.14 4.37
N GLN A 286 9.48 -15.86 5.14
CA GLN A 286 9.11 -17.18 5.65
C GLN A 286 8.02 -17.06 6.72
N ALA A 287 8.15 -16.10 7.63
CA ALA A 287 7.15 -15.83 8.66
C ALA A 287 5.78 -15.46 8.04
N ALA A 288 5.77 -14.68 6.98
CA ALA A 288 4.55 -14.32 6.25
C ALA A 288 3.90 -15.54 5.59
N VAL A 289 4.69 -16.38 4.93
CA VAL A 289 4.17 -17.59 4.27
C VAL A 289 3.70 -18.62 5.30
N ASP A 290 4.44 -18.84 6.38
CA ASP A 290 4.02 -19.72 7.47
C ASP A 290 2.69 -19.25 8.07
N TYR A 291 2.52 -17.93 8.21
CA TYR A 291 1.26 -17.35 8.65
C TYR A 291 0.12 -17.64 7.64
N LEU A 292 0.32 -17.38 6.35
CA LEU A 292 -0.67 -17.66 5.30
C LEU A 292 -1.13 -19.13 5.34
N LEU A 293 -0.19 -20.06 5.51
CA LEU A 293 -0.48 -21.50 5.55
C LEU A 293 -1.28 -21.93 6.77
N ARG A 294 -1.18 -21.19 7.89
CA ARG A 294 -1.92 -21.48 9.13
C ARG A 294 -3.27 -20.76 9.22
N LEU A 295 -3.64 -19.90 8.26
CA LEU A 295 -4.93 -19.20 8.33
C LEU A 295 -6.10 -20.19 8.52
N PRO A 296 -7.03 -19.92 9.45
CA PRO A 296 -8.14 -20.81 9.79
C PRO A 296 -9.28 -20.71 8.77
N VAL A 297 -8.98 -21.04 7.52
CA VAL A 297 -9.91 -20.99 6.38
C VAL A 297 -9.78 -22.23 5.51
N SER A 298 -10.74 -22.43 4.60
CA SER A 298 -10.66 -23.49 3.60
C SER A 298 -9.44 -23.32 2.68
N GLU A 299 -8.98 -24.39 2.05
CA GLU A 299 -7.90 -24.32 1.05
C GLU A 299 -8.26 -23.38 -0.12
N ALA A 300 -9.53 -23.36 -0.53
CA ALA A 300 -10.02 -22.48 -1.58
C ALA A 300 -9.94 -21.00 -1.15
N ASP A 301 -10.30 -20.68 0.06
CA ASP A 301 -10.20 -19.30 0.57
C ASP A 301 -8.74 -18.88 0.80
N ARG A 302 -7.90 -19.80 1.28
CA ARG A 302 -6.46 -19.55 1.38
C ARG A 302 -5.85 -19.26 0.02
N ALA A 303 -6.24 -19.98 -1.02
CA ALA A 303 -5.78 -19.73 -2.40
C ALA A 303 -6.25 -18.36 -2.91
N ARG A 304 -7.48 -17.92 -2.55
CA ARG A 304 -7.94 -16.56 -2.87
C ARG A 304 -7.05 -15.50 -2.24
N VAL A 305 -6.72 -15.63 -0.95
CA VAL A 305 -5.82 -14.70 -0.26
C VAL A 305 -4.41 -14.76 -0.84
N ALA A 306 -3.90 -15.97 -1.12
CA ALA A 306 -2.53 -16.18 -1.60
C ALA A 306 -2.26 -15.59 -2.99
N HIS A 307 -3.25 -15.67 -3.89
CA HIS A 307 -3.09 -15.20 -5.27
C HIS A 307 -4.38 -14.78 -5.97
N GLY A 308 -5.52 -15.48 -5.75
CA GLY A 308 -6.71 -15.29 -6.56
C GLY A 308 -7.27 -13.87 -6.52
N ASN A 309 -7.31 -13.24 -5.34
CA ASN A 309 -7.83 -11.87 -5.20
C ASN A 309 -6.92 -10.84 -5.87
N VAL A 310 -5.61 -11.00 -5.75
CA VAL A 310 -4.66 -10.09 -6.40
C VAL A 310 -4.65 -10.29 -7.91
N GLU A 311 -4.73 -11.53 -8.41
CA GLU A 311 -4.83 -11.81 -9.85
C GLU A 311 -6.07 -11.14 -10.46
N ALA A 312 -7.22 -11.21 -9.77
CA ALA A 312 -8.45 -10.57 -10.21
C ALA A 312 -8.35 -9.03 -10.19
N LEU A 313 -7.77 -8.46 -9.11
CA LEU A 313 -7.68 -7.01 -8.96
C LEU A 313 -6.66 -6.37 -9.90
N LEU A 314 -5.46 -6.99 -10.02
CA LEU A 314 -4.32 -6.47 -10.79
C LEU A 314 -4.24 -7.01 -12.22
N LYS A 315 -5.11 -7.94 -12.60
CA LYS A 315 -5.10 -8.59 -13.94
C LYS A 315 -3.72 -9.22 -14.25
N LEU A 316 -3.25 -10.06 -13.30
CA LEU A 316 -1.97 -10.77 -13.38
C LEU A 316 -2.13 -12.15 -14.06
#